data_043e2e7b152d6b990195503d26b9f6fa
#
_entry.id   043e2e7b152d6b990195503d26b9f6fa
#
_cell.length_a   1.000
_cell.length_b   1.000
_cell.length_c   1.000
_cell.angle_alpha   90.00
_cell.angle_beta   90.00
_cell.angle_gamma   90.00
#
_symmetry.space_group_name_H-M   'P 1'
#
loop_
_entity.id
_entity.type
_entity.pdbx_description
1 polymer ?
#
loop_
_entity_poly.entity_id
_entity_poly.type
_entity_poly.pdbx_seq_one_letter_code
_entity_poly.pdbx_strand_id
1 'polypeptide(L)'
;MSYKIFVSRAFQKKFYKIQKNIQKSIRIILKELEEDPFNSRANCDIKLLKDTKPKKYRLRIGDYRVIYWVENYNVKIIDLLKREVGYSK
;
A
#
# COMPACT_ATOMS: atom_id res chain seq x y z
N MET A 1 9.04 16.30 7.63
CA MET A 1 8.22 16.66 6.47
C MET A 1 7.23 15.57 6.18
N SER A 2 6.01 15.93 5.85
CA SER A 2 4.98 14.94 5.58
C SER A 2 4.77 14.75 4.11
N TYR A 3 4.47 13.52 3.74
CA TYR A 3 4.09 13.18 2.37
C TYR A 3 2.58 13.23 2.28
N LYS A 4 2.07 13.51 1.08
CA LYS A 4 0.62 13.47 0.82
C LYS A 4 0.29 12.15 0.18
N ILE A 5 -0.86 11.58 0.55
CA ILE A 5 -1.30 10.30 0.04
C ILE A 5 -2.42 10.51 -0.98
N PHE A 6 -2.22 9.98 -2.17
CA PHE A 6 -3.22 10.00 -3.24
C PHE A 6 -3.59 8.57 -3.59
N VAL A 7 -4.86 8.30 -3.76
CA VAL A 7 -5.32 6.95 -4.08
C VAL A 7 -5.94 6.91 -5.46
N SER A 8 -5.62 5.87 -6.21
CA SER A 8 -6.17 5.69 -7.55
C SER A 8 -7.61 5.20 -7.47
N ARG A 9 -8.32 5.30 -8.58
CA ARG A 9 -9.68 4.77 -8.65
C ARG A 9 -9.66 3.25 -8.49
N ALA A 10 -8.67 2.59 -9.07
CA ALA A 10 -8.55 1.13 -8.93
C ALA A 10 -8.41 0.71 -7.49
N PHE A 11 -7.57 1.44 -6.73
CA PHE A 11 -7.42 1.16 -5.30
C PHE A 11 -8.75 1.36 -4.57
N GLN A 12 -9.42 2.47 -4.83
CA GLN A 12 -10.66 2.78 -4.14
C GLN A 12 -11.74 1.73 -4.37
N LYS A 13 -11.89 1.29 -5.61
CA LYS A 13 -12.90 0.27 -5.93
C LYS A 13 -12.68 -1.00 -5.14
N LYS A 14 -11.43 -1.44 -5.05
CA LYS A 14 -11.12 -2.65 -4.30
C LYS A 14 -11.23 -2.44 -2.81
N PHE A 15 -10.78 -1.29 -2.34
CA PHE A 15 -10.77 -0.96 -0.92
C PHE A 15 -12.16 -1.00 -0.30
N TYR A 16 -13.14 -0.42 -0.98
CA TYR A 16 -14.48 -0.34 -0.41
C TYR A 16 -15.27 -1.65 -0.47
N LYS A 17 -14.69 -2.68 -1.09
CA LYS A 17 -15.29 -4.01 -1.07
C LYS A 17 -14.78 -4.87 0.07
N ILE A 18 -13.82 -4.37 0.82
CA ILE A 18 -13.20 -5.10 1.92
C ILE A 18 -14.00 -4.86 3.20
N GLN A 19 -13.92 -5.81 4.13
CA GLN A 19 -14.58 -5.67 5.42
C GLN A 19 -14.13 -4.39 6.13
N LYS A 20 -15.05 -3.77 6.84
CA LYS A 20 -14.79 -2.46 7.45
C LYS A 20 -13.64 -2.47 8.45
N ASN A 21 -13.52 -3.54 9.23
CA ASN A 21 -12.42 -3.61 10.21
C ASN A 21 -11.06 -3.68 9.51
N ILE A 22 -11.00 -4.30 8.34
CA ILE A 22 -9.76 -4.38 7.58
C ILE A 22 -9.48 -3.05 6.90
N GLN A 23 -10.53 -2.38 6.41
CA GLN A 23 -10.38 -1.04 5.87
C GLN A 23 -9.74 -0.10 6.89
N LYS A 24 -10.20 -0.21 8.13
CA LYS A 24 -9.69 0.62 9.21
C LYS A 24 -8.20 0.36 9.44
N SER A 25 -7.80 -0.92 9.45
CA SER A 25 -6.40 -1.28 9.61
C SER A 25 -5.56 -0.73 8.47
N ILE A 26 -6.06 -0.84 7.25
CA ILE A 26 -5.34 -0.33 6.09
C ILE A 26 -5.15 1.18 6.20
N ARG A 27 -6.19 1.92 6.59
CA ARG A 27 -6.09 3.36 6.74
C ARG A 27 -5.03 3.76 7.76
N ILE A 28 -5.01 3.06 8.89
CA ILE A 28 -4.05 3.37 9.95
C ILE A 28 -2.62 3.20 9.44
N ILE A 29 -2.37 2.10 8.72
CA ILE A 29 -1.02 1.82 8.25
C ILE A 29 -0.65 2.73 7.08
N LEU A 30 -1.59 3.09 6.22
CA LEU A 30 -1.32 4.02 5.14
C LEU A 30 -0.84 5.38 5.67
N LYS A 31 -1.34 5.78 6.84
CA LYS A 31 -0.89 7.05 7.43
C LYS A 31 0.59 7.01 7.78
N GLU A 32 1.15 5.84 8.02
CA GLU A 32 2.57 5.73 8.30
C GLU A 32 3.40 6.16 7.09
N LEU A 33 2.85 6.01 5.89
CA LEU A 33 3.55 6.43 4.69
C LEU A 33 3.70 7.95 4.61
N GLU A 34 2.89 8.70 5.35
CA GLU A 34 3.03 10.14 5.41
C GLU A 34 4.32 10.54 6.07
N GLU A 35 4.82 9.71 6.97
CA GLU A 35 6.07 9.97 7.68
C GLU A 35 7.26 9.47 6.88
N ASP A 36 7.17 8.25 6.37
CA ASP A 36 8.28 7.64 5.65
C ASP A 36 7.75 6.53 4.73
N PRO A 37 7.66 6.79 3.43
CA PRO A 37 7.15 5.77 2.50
C PRO A 37 8.21 4.82 1.97
N PHE A 38 9.45 4.91 2.47
CA PHE A 38 10.54 4.13 1.92
C PHE A 38 11.07 3.03 2.83
N ASN A 39 11.15 3.30 4.13
CA ASN A 39 11.84 2.39 5.04
C ASN A 39 10.89 1.48 5.77
N SER A 40 11.15 0.18 5.64
CA SER A 40 10.36 -0.86 6.31
C SER A 40 10.61 -0.80 7.82
N ARG A 41 9.57 -1.09 8.59
CA ARG A 41 9.66 -1.06 10.04
C ARG A 41 8.53 -1.90 10.65
N ALA A 42 8.48 -1.98 11.97
CA ALA A 42 7.59 -2.90 12.67
C ALA A 42 6.13 -2.89 12.19
N ASN A 43 5.57 -1.70 12.00
CA ASN A 43 4.18 -1.60 11.60
C ASN A 43 4.00 -1.25 10.13
N CYS A 44 5.07 -1.39 9.36
CA CYS A 44 5.04 -0.90 7.98
C CYS A 44 6.01 -1.73 7.15
N ASP A 45 5.53 -2.84 6.63
CA ASP A 45 6.35 -3.78 5.87
C ASP A 45 6.44 -3.33 4.42
N ILE A 46 7.51 -2.60 4.11
CA ILE A 46 7.71 -2.01 2.79
C ILE A 46 8.82 -2.73 2.04
N LYS A 47 8.60 -2.99 0.77
CA LYS A 47 9.59 -3.61 -0.08
C LYS A 47 9.63 -2.92 -1.43
N LEU A 48 10.83 -2.63 -1.90
CA LEU A 48 11.01 -2.07 -3.24
C LEU A 48 10.81 -3.17 -4.27
N LEU A 49 9.97 -2.91 -5.25
CA LEU A 49 9.72 -3.86 -6.33
C LEU A 49 10.79 -3.70 -7.38
N LYS A 50 11.37 -4.83 -7.82
CA LYS A 50 12.42 -4.81 -8.81
C LYS A 50 11.87 -4.56 -10.20
N ASP A 51 12.71 -3.97 -11.03
CA ASP A 51 12.42 -3.82 -12.47
C ASP A 51 11.14 -3.05 -12.80
N THR A 52 10.81 -2.07 -11.95
CA THR A 52 9.69 -1.20 -12.23
C THR A 52 10.20 0.21 -12.54
N LYS A 53 9.51 0.89 -13.46
CA LYS A 53 9.80 2.28 -13.79
C LYS A 53 8.48 3.01 -13.92
N PRO A 54 8.23 4.02 -13.11
CA PRO A 54 9.03 4.46 -11.99
C PRO A 54 9.13 3.40 -10.90
N LYS A 55 10.04 3.63 -9.96
CA LYS A 55 10.22 2.70 -8.85
C LYS A 55 8.93 2.56 -8.07
N LYS A 56 8.49 1.34 -7.87
CA LYS A 56 7.27 1.05 -7.12
C LYS A 56 7.61 0.29 -5.86
N TYR A 57 6.74 0.46 -4.87
CA TYR A 57 6.89 -0.18 -3.57
C TYR A 57 5.66 -0.98 -3.23
N ARG A 58 5.85 -1.98 -2.39
CA ARG A 58 4.78 -2.81 -1.88
C ARG A 58 4.71 -2.62 -0.36
N LEU A 59 3.53 -2.28 0.12
CA LEU A 59 3.25 -2.22 1.56
C LEU A 59 2.34 -3.39 1.89
N ARG A 60 2.83 -4.30 2.74
CA ARG A 60 2.07 -5.48 3.10
C ARG A 60 1.27 -5.21 4.38
N ILE A 61 -0.03 -5.49 4.32
CA ILE A 61 -0.94 -5.32 5.45
C ILE A 61 -1.77 -6.60 5.54
N GLY A 62 -1.37 -7.52 6.43
CA GLY A 62 -2.06 -8.80 6.54
C GLY A 62 -2.01 -9.55 5.21
N ASP A 63 -3.18 -9.87 4.68
CA ASP A 63 -3.30 -10.57 3.41
C ASP A 63 -3.36 -9.63 2.21
N TYR A 64 -3.16 -8.34 2.44
CA TYR A 64 -3.27 -7.36 1.37
C TYR A 64 -1.93 -6.72 1.08
N ARG A 65 -1.78 -6.27 -0.16
CA ARG A 65 -0.59 -5.56 -0.60
C ARG A 65 -1.02 -4.29 -1.28
N VAL A 66 -0.43 -3.18 -0.84
CA VAL A 66 -0.69 -1.87 -1.44
C VAL A 66 0.50 -1.52 -2.32
N ILE A 67 0.23 -1.23 -3.58
CA ILE A 67 1.28 -0.88 -4.53
C ILE A 67 1.27 0.63 -4.71
N TYR A 68 2.44 1.25 -4.60
CA TYR A 68 2.53 2.69 -4.72
C TYR A 68 3.90 3.12 -5.24
N TRP A 69 3.98 4.39 -5.61
CA TRP A 69 5.25 5.03 -5.97
C TRP A 69 5.23 6.44 -5.41
N VAL A 70 6.41 7.07 -5.38
CA VAL A 70 6.55 8.36 -4.71
C VAL A 70 7.17 9.36 -5.66
N GLU A 71 6.59 10.56 -5.70
CA GLU A 71 7.10 11.64 -6.54
C GLU A 71 6.88 12.96 -5.81
N ASN A 72 7.97 13.69 -5.57
CA ASN A 72 7.89 15.05 -4.98
C ASN A 72 7.02 15.12 -3.72
N TYR A 73 7.28 14.27 -2.75
CA TYR A 73 6.54 14.22 -1.50
C TYR A 73 5.07 13.80 -1.67
N ASN A 74 4.75 13.21 -2.81
CA ASN A 74 3.43 12.63 -3.03
C ASN A 74 3.55 11.13 -3.12
N VAL A 75 2.77 10.42 -2.31
CA VAL A 75 2.68 8.97 -2.36
C VAL A 75 1.48 8.65 -3.21
N LYS A 76 1.73 8.00 -4.34
CA LYS A 76 0.67 7.66 -5.30
C LYS A 76 0.31 6.20 -5.14
N ILE A 77 -0.81 5.94 -4.48
CA ILE A 77 -1.29 4.57 -4.29
C ILE A 77 -1.96 4.12 -5.58
N ILE A 78 -1.42 3.06 -6.16
CA ILE A 78 -1.86 2.60 -7.48
C ILE A 78 -2.90 1.49 -7.40
N ASP A 79 -2.66 0.52 -6.54
CA ASP A 79 -3.49 -0.68 -6.54
C ASP A 79 -3.49 -1.34 -5.17
N LEU A 80 -4.46 -2.23 -4.99
CA LEU A 80 -4.62 -3.02 -3.77
C LEU A 80 -4.82 -4.46 -4.19
N LEU A 81 -3.92 -5.32 -3.77
CA LEU A 81 -3.95 -6.72 -4.15
C LEU A 81 -4.17 -7.59 -2.93
N LYS A 82 -4.96 -8.62 -3.08
CA LYS A 82 -5.17 -9.58 -2.01
C LYS A 82 -4.30 -10.80 -2.26
N ARG A 83 -3.61 -11.25 -1.22
CA ARG A 83 -2.81 -12.45 -1.32
C ARG A 83 -3.76 -13.64 -1.57
N GLU A 84 -3.41 -14.43 -2.56
CA GLU A 84 -4.19 -15.64 -2.83
C GLU A 84 -3.77 -16.71 -1.84
N VAL A 85 -4.77 -17.32 -1.22
CA VAL A 85 -4.53 -18.39 -0.27
C VAL A 85 -5.30 -19.62 -0.69
N GLY A 86 -4.76 -20.77 -0.37
CA GLY A 86 -5.43 -22.03 -0.64
C GLY A 86 -5.35 -22.49 -2.07
N TYR A 87 -4.55 -21.84 -2.85
CA TYR A 87 -4.40 -22.23 -4.23
C TYR A 87 -3.35 -23.31 -4.43
N SER A 88 -2.75 -23.61 -3.41
CA SER A 88 -1.69 -24.59 -3.54
C SER A 88 -2.23 -25.86 -4.02
N LYS A 89 -2.31 -25.93 -4.26
CA LYS A 89 -2.81 -26.99 -4.39
C LYS A 89 -2.45 -27.35 -5.03
#